data_92ce2dac914f4d0047a9d6102e3fcb04
#
_entry.id   92ce2dac914f4d0047a9d6102e3fcb04
#
_cell.length_a   1.000
_cell.length_b   1.000
_cell.length_c   1.000
_cell.angle_alpha   90.00
_cell.angle_beta   90.00
_cell.angle_gamma   90.00
#
_symmetry.space_group_name_H-M   'P 1'
#
loop_
_entity.id
_entity.type
_entity.pdbx_description
1 polymer ?
#
loop_
_entity_poly.entity_id
_entity_poly.type
_entity_poly.pdbx_seq_one_letter_code
_entity_poly.pdbx_strand_id
1 'polypeptide(L)'
;MKRLLDYKLIKQINSTAYPLILSSVVSVLMGWIDQAFIGHISIYAYAGVGLVLSCVNSLVGVLGAFSLVFNIYGSKLSGKQEEKKVSELFSVFIIICLIIGIILSVIFNLFCDVILSKGFGLEGRALTEASIYLKIYSFSIPLNLLIFIHSSVIKIYKKTQYLFVCGIIVNAINIVLDYVLVFGKFFFPELGTLGAALGTIIALIVNLLIYICIIHKFVHFSFHI
;
A
#
# COMPACT_ATOMS: atom_id res chain seq x y z
N MET A 1 35.34 6.82 -19.02
CA MET A 1 34.19 7.76 -19.08
C MET A 1 33.22 7.55 -20.26
N LYS A 2 33.57 6.76 -21.30
CA LYS A 2 32.71 6.50 -22.50
C LYS A 2 31.63 5.40 -22.31
N ARG A 3 31.56 4.70 -21.17
CA ARG A 3 30.56 3.62 -20.89
C ARG A 3 29.27 4.08 -20.19
N LEU A 4 29.15 5.35 -19.83
CA LEU A 4 27.98 5.90 -19.12
C LEU A 4 26.81 6.32 -20.03
N LEU A 5 27.00 6.31 -21.35
CA LEU A 5 26.00 6.72 -22.33
C LEU A 5 25.67 5.60 -23.33
N ASP A 6 25.50 4.37 -22.84
CA ASP A 6 24.88 3.35 -23.67
C ASP A 6 23.40 3.67 -23.81
N TYR A 7 23.00 4.22 -24.97
CA TYR A 7 21.60 4.59 -25.29
C TYR A 7 20.62 3.45 -25.04
N LYS A 8 21.06 2.22 -25.26
CA LYS A 8 20.25 1.01 -25.04
C LYS A 8 19.99 0.80 -23.54
N LEU A 9 21.00 1.04 -22.69
CA LEU A 9 20.89 0.96 -21.24
C LEU A 9 19.98 2.07 -20.69
N ILE A 10 20.14 3.31 -21.16
CA ILE A 10 19.30 4.45 -20.77
C ILE A 10 17.85 4.20 -21.15
N LYS A 11 17.59 3.72 -22.37
CA LYS A 11 16.24 3.37 -22.81
C LYS A 11 15.61 2.28 -21.95
N GLN A 12 16.38 1.27 -21.53
CA GLN A 12 15.91 0.19 -20.66
C GLN A 12 15.64 0.69 -19.25
N ILE A 13 16.47 1.55 -18.70
CA ILE A 13 16.23 2.19 -17.39
C ILE A 13 14.97 3.03 -17.44
N ASN A 14 14.83 3.90 -18.42
CA ASN A 14 13.68 4.80 -18.54
C ASN A 14 12.36 4.04 -18.76
N SER A 15 12.35 2.95 -19.53
CA SER A 15 11.14 2.14 -19.71
C SER A 15 10.65 1.48 -18.43
N THR A 16 11.54 1.26 -17.46
CA THR A 16 11.17 0.71 -16.15
C THR A 16 10.86 1.81 -15.13
N ALA A 17 11.64 2.89 -15.14
CA ALA A 17 11.51 3.99 -14.17
C ALA A 17 10.26 4.86 -14.43
N TYR A 18 9.96 5.18 -15.69
CA TYR A 18 8.88 6.08 -16.05
C TYR A 18 7.50 5.64 -15.52
N PRO A 19 7.06 4.37 -15.70
CA PRO A 19 5.80 3.91 -15.10
C PRO A 19 5.78 3.99 -13.57
N LEU A 20 6.92 3.78 -12.91
CA LEU A 20 7.01 3.85 -11.44
C LEU A 20 6.89 5.30 -10.96
N ILE A 21 7.52 6.25 -11.63
CA ILE A 21 7.43 7.68 -11.31
C ILE A 21 5.97 8.15 -11.49
N LEU A 22 5.35 7.83 -12.62
CA LEU A 22 3.94 8.16 -12.85
C LEU A 22 3.01 7.53 -11.81
N SER A 23 3.23 6.28 -11.44
CA SER A 23 2.48 5.60 -10.38
C SER A 23 2.60 6.35 -9.06
N SER A 24 3.80 6.80 -8.69
CA SER A 24 4.02 7.56 -7.46
C SER A 24 3.33 8.92 -7.48
N VAL A 25 3.37 9.64 -8.61
CA VAL A 25 2.66 10.92 -8.76
C VAL A 25 1.16 10.73 -8.62
N VAL A 26 0.59 9.74 -9.30
CA VAL A 26 -0.83 9.41 -9.19
C VAL A 26 -1.20 9.08 -7.74
N SER A 27 -0.41 8.27 -7.04
CA SER A 27 -0.68 7.91 -5.64
C SER A 27 -0.67 9.12 -4.71
N VAL A 28 0.24 10.08 -4.90
CA VAL A 28 0.26 11.31 -4.11
C VAL A 28 -0.98 12.17 -4.36
N LEU A 29 -1.37 12.34 -5.63
CA LEU A 29 -2.58 13.09 -5.99
C LEU A 29 -3.84 12.45 -5.39
N MET A 30 -3.91 11.11 -5.40
CA MET A 30 -5.03 10.38 -4.79
C MET A 30 -5.09 10.56 -3.28
N GLY A 31 -3.95 10.52 -2.60
CA GLY A 31 -3.91 10.83 -1.16
C GLY A 31 -4.42 12.23 -0.82
N TRP A 32 -4.24 13.21 -1.70
CA TRP A 32 -4.83 14.54 -1.51
C TRP A 32 -6.36 14.54 -1.71
N ILE A 33 -6.88 13.75 -2.65
CA ILE A 33 -8.32 13.59 -2.87
C ILE A 33 -8.97 12.94 -1.65
N ASP A 34 -8.39 11.87 -1.12
CA ASP A 34 -8.88 11.19 0.09
C ASP A 34 -8.91 12.14 1.28
N GLN A 35 -7.83 12.93 1.47
CA GLN A 35 -7.78 13.97 2.50
C GLN A 35 -8.85 15.06 2.29
N ALA A 36 -9.14 15.43 1.05
CA ALA A 36 -10.18 16.40 0.75
C ALA A 36 -11.58 15.87 1.10
N PHE A 37 -11.87 14.60 0.83
CA PHE A 37 -13.13 13.97 1.26
C PHE A 37 -13.30 13.99 2.77
N ILE A 38 -12.25 13.64 3.52
CA ILE A 38 -12.26 13.67 4.98
C ILE A 38 -12.42 15.10 5.50
N GLY A 39 -11.81 16.09 4.84
CA GLY A 39 -11.94 17.50 5.17
C GLY A 39 -13.36 18.03 5.05
N HIS A 40 -14.17 17.47 4.17
CA HIS A 40 -15.60 17.81 4.04
C HIS A 40 -16.46 17.26 5.19
N ILE A 41 -15.99 16.25 5.93
CA ILE A 41 -16.72 15.72 7.11
C ILE A 41 -16.62 16.72 8.26
N SER A 42 -15.41 17.02 8.71
CA SER A 42 -15.13 18.03 9.71
C SER A 42 -13.64 18.36 9.81
N ILE A 43 -13.31 19.51 10.39
CA ILE A 43 -11.92 19.88 10.68
C ILE A 43 -11.26 18.90 11.67
N TYR A 44 -12.04 18.34 12.60
CA TYR A 44 -11.58 17.35 13.58
C TYR A 44 -11.25 16.02 12.91
N ALA A 45 -12.08 15.56 11.97
CA ALA A 45 -11.81 14.38 11.15
C ALA A 45 -10.54 14.58 10.32
N TYR A 46 -10.39 15.73 9.65
CA TYR A 46 -9.22 16.05 8.86
C TYR A 46 -7.93 15.97 9.69
N ALA A 47 -7.92 16.63 10.85
CA ALA A 47 -6.75 16.66 11.73
C ALA A 47 -6.43 15.27 12.30
N GLY A 48 -7.44 14.57 12.85
CA GLY A 48 -7.26 13.25 13.46
C GLY A 48 -6.84 12.19 12.46
N VAL A 49 -7.53 12.08 11.32
CA VAL A 49 -7.20 11.11 10.28
C VAL A 49 -5.87 11.43 9.61
N GLY A 50 -5.57 12.71 9.36
CA GLY A 50 -4.28 13.13 8.80
C GLY A 50 -3.10 12.69 9.66
N LEU A 51 -3.23 12.80 10.99
CA LEU A 51 -2.23 12.30 11.93
C LEU A 51 -2.08 10.77 11.86
N VAL A 52 -3.19 10.03 11.86
CA VAL A 52 -3.18 8.56 11.73
C VAL A 52 -2.49 8.14 10.44
N LEU A 53 -2.86 8.75 9.31
CA LEU A 53 -2.24 8.47 8.02
C LEU A 53 -0.74 8.71 8.03
N SER A 54 -0.30 9.86 8.60
CA SER A 54 1.12 10.18 8.68
C SER A 54 1.89 9.18 9.54
N CYS A 55 1.33 8.76 10.68
CA CYS A 55 1.95 7.78 11.58
C CYS A 55 2.05 6.39 10.92
N VAL A 56 0.93 5.86 10.44
CA VAL A 56 0.87 4.51 9.86
C VAL A 56 1.68 4.44 8.57
N ASN A 57 1.57 5.44 7.69
CA ASN A 57 2.32 5.46 6.43
C ASN A 57 3.84 5.58 6.65
N SER A 58 4.27 6.34 7.66
CA SER A 58 5.69 6.41 8.03
C SER A 58 6.21 5.05 8.51
N LEU A 59 5.45 4.36 9.37
CA LEU A 59 5.79 3.02 9.82
C LEU A 59 5.85 2.02 8.66
N VAL A 60 4.81 2.00 7.81
CA VAL A 60 4.74 1.14 6.62
C VAL A 60 5.88 1.45 5.65
N GLY A 61 6.25 2.73 5.51
CA GLY A 61 7.39 3.15 4.68
C GLY A 61 8.72 2.58 5.17
N VAL A 62 8.98 2.61 6.49
CA VAL A 62 10.18 2.00 7.09
C VAL A 62 10.16 0.48 6.89
N LEU A 63 9.04 -0.17 7.15
CA LEU A 63 8.88 -1.61 6.95
C LEU A 63 8.96 -2.01 5.46
N GLY A 64 8.73 -1.08 4.55
CA GLY A 64 8.95 -1.25 3.11
C GLY A 64 10.39 -1.65 2.76
N ALA A 65 11.37 -1.45 3.68
CA ALA A 65 12.73 -1.95 3.52
C ALA A 65 12.80 -3.47 3.31
N PHE A 66 11.87 -4.24 3.88
CA PHE A 66 11.79 -5.69 3.59
C PHE A 66 11.60 -5.97 2.10
N SER A 67 10.78 -5.17 1.43
CA SER A 67 10.58 -5.32 -0.02
C SER A 67 11.82 -4.96 -0.84
N LEU A 68 12.62 -4.00 -0.38
CA LEU A 68 13.91 -3.67 -1.01
C LEU A 68 14.89 -4.82 -0.89
N VAL A 69 15.01 -5.42 0.30
CA VAL A 69 15.86 -6.58 0.51
C VAL A 69 15.43 -7.74 -0.38
N PHE A 70 14.13 -8.05 -0.39
CA PHE A 70 13.57 -9.07 -1.28
C PHE A 70 13.88 -8.77 -2.75
N ASN A 71 13.71 -7.53 -3.20
CA ASN A 71 13.95 -7.12 -4.58
C ASN A 71 15.42 -7.33 -4.98
N ILE A 72 16.38 -6.97 -4.11
CA ILE A 72 17.82 -7.12 -4.36
C ILE A 72 18.19 -8.60 -4.51
N TYR A 73 17.82 -9.42 -3.52
CA TYR A 73 18.17 -10.85 -3.54
C TYR A 73 17.39 -11.61 -4.63
N GLY A 74 16.10 -11.34 -4.79
CA GLY A 74 15.27 -11.94 -5.82
C GLY A 74 15.76 -11.61 -7.23
N SER A 75 16.14 -10.35 -7.51
CA SER A 75 16.73 -9.96 -8.80
C SER A 75 18.04 -10.68 -9.08
N LYS A 76 18.88 -10.87 -8.04
CA LYS A 76 20.17 -11.60 -8.18
C LYS A 76 19.94 -13.09 -8.48
N LEU A 77 18.97 -13.72 -7.82
CA LEU A 77 18.60 -15.13 -8.05
C LEU A 77 17.96 -15.32 -9.43
N SER A 78 17.03 -14.45 -9.82
CA SER A 78 16.41 -14.48 -11.14
C SER A 78 17.44 -14.27 -12.25
N GLY A 79 18.41 -13.37 -12.04
CA GLY A 79 19.53 -13.19 -12.98
C GLY A 79 20.43 -14.42 -13.14
N LYS A 80 20.45 -15.32 -12.15
CA LYS A 80 21.13 -16.62 -12.21
C LYS A 80 20.24 -17.75 -12.72
N GLN A 81 18.98 -17.47 -13.09
CA GLN A 81 17.97 -18.44 -13.50
C GLN A 81 17.59 -19.47 -12.41
N GLU A 82 17.77 -19.09 -11.13
CA GLU A 82 17.43 -19.93 -9.97
C GLU A 82 15.98 -19.66 -9.51
N GLU A 83 14.99 -19.85 -10.37
CA GLU A 83 13.59 -19.47 -10.16
C GLU A 83 12.98 -20.15 -8.91
N LYS A 84 13.37 -21.39 -8.61
CA LYS A 84 12.92 -22.10 -7.41
C LYS A 84 13.32 -21.36 -6.14
N LYS A 85 14.56 -20.84 -6.08
CA LYS A 85 15.05 -20.08 -4.91
C LYS A 85 14.37 -18.71 -4.80
N VAL A 86 13.98 -18.10 -5.94
CA VAL A 86 13.17 -16.86 -5.90
C VAL A 86 11.81 -17.14 -5.25
N SER A 87 11.18 -18.27 -5.58
CA SER A 87 9.90 -18.69 -5.00
C SER A 87 10.00 -19.00 -3.51
N GLU A 88 11.02 -19.72 -3.09
CA GLU A 88 11.28 -20.01 -1.68
C GLU A 88 11.50 -18.71 -0.88
N LEU A 89 12.32 -17.80 -1.42
CA LEU A 89 12.57 -16.49 -0.82
C LEU A 89 11.27 -15.66 -0.71
N PHE A 90 10.44 -15.65 -1.76
CA PHE A 90 9.15 -14.99 -1.76
C PHE A 90 8.23 -15.52 -0.65
N SER A 91 8.10 -16.85 -0.52
CA SER A 91 7.27 -17.47 0.52
C SER A 91 7.71 -17.07 1.94
N VAL A 92 9.03 -17.06 2.19
CA VAL A 92 9.59 -16.64 3.47
C VAL A 92 9.25 -15.18 3.77
N PHE A 93 9.43 -14.27 2.80
CA PHE A 93 9.11 -12.84 3.00
C PHE A 93 7.62 -12.59 3.19
N ILE A 94 6.74 -13.32 2.49
CA ILE A 94 5.28 -13.25 2.71
C ILE A 94 4.93 -13.59 4.15
N ILE A 95 5.47 -14.71 4.68
CA ILE A 95 5.19 -15.15 6.05
C ILE A 95 5.70 -14.11 7.06
N ILE A 96 6.93 -13.63 6.91
CA ILE A 96 7.52 -12.62 7.80
C ILE A 96 6.68 -11.32 7.77
N CYS A 97 6.36 -10.81 6.58
CA CYS A 97 5.58 -9.59 6.43
C CYS A 97 4.16 -9.75 7.00
N LEU A 98 3.54 -10.91 6.81
CA LEU A 98 2.21 -11.19 7.36
C LEU A 98 2.24 -11.20 8.90
N ILE A 99 3.20 -11.91 9.50
CA ILE A 99 3.35 -11.98 10.96
C ILE A 99 3.60 -10.59 11.54
N ILE A 100 4.57 -9.85 11.03
CA ILE A 100 4.89 -8.49 11.50
C ILE A 100 3.69 -7.58 11.30
N GLY A 101 3.06 -7.62 10.13
CA GLY A 101 1.89 -6.79 9.83
C GLY A 101 0.71 -7.05 10.76
N ILE A 102 0.40 -8.32 11.05
CA ILE A 102 -0.68 -8.70 11.98
C ILE A 102 -0.35 -8.25 13.40
N ILE A 103 0.88 -8.51 13.89
CA ILE A 103 1.29 -8.09 15.24
C ILE A 103 1.13 -6.58 15.40
N LEU A 104 1.63 -5.79 14.44
CA LEU A 104 1.52 -4.34 14.49
C LEU A 104 0.07 -3.87 14.40
N SER A 105 -0.74 -4.47 13.51
CA SER A 105 -2.17 -4.16 13.40
C SER A 105 -2.90 -4.40 14.73
N VAL A 106 -2.63 -5.51 15.40
CA VAL A 106 -3.20 -5.84 16.72
C VAL A 106 -2.73 -4.83 17.78
N ILE A 107 -1.45 -4.47 17.80
CA ILE A 107 -0.92 -3.46 18.73
C ILE A 107 -1.62 -2.10 18.52
N PHE A 108 -1.70 -1.63 17.26
CA PHE A 108 -2.37 -0.36 16.96
C PHE A 108 -3.87 -0.39 17.30
N ASN A 109 -4.52 -1.54 17.16
CA ASN A 109 -5.94 -1.69 17.48
C ASN A 109 -6.16 -1.71 19.00
N LEU A 110 -5.38 -2.50 19.75
CA LEU A 110 -5.52 -2.64 21.20
C LEU A 110 -5.11 -1.36 21.96
N PHE A 111 -4.06 -0.69 21.51
CA PHE A 111 -3.52 0.50 22.15
C PHE A 111 -3.92 1.81 21.46
N CYS A 112 -4.93 1.76 20.58
CA CYS A 112 -5.41 2.87 19.77
C CYS A 112 -5.56 4.17 20.59
N ASP A 113 -6.40 4.13 21.61
CA ASP A 113 -6.73 5.32 22.42
C ASP A 113 -5.52 5.83 23.22
N VAL A 114 -4.65 4.93 23.70
CA VAL A 114 -3.42 5.31 24.41
C VAL A 114 -2.41 5.98 23.46
N ILE A 115 -2.23 5.42 22.27
CA ILE A 115 -1.33 5.97 21.26
C ILE A 115 -1.80 7.37 20.84
N LEU A 116 -3.08 7.52 20.55
CA LEU A 116 -3.64 8.78 20.06
C LEU A 116 -3.72 9.85 21.14
N SER A 117 -4.16 9.50 22.37
CA SER A 117 -4.31 10.47 23.44
C SER A 117 -2.98 10.83 24.11
N LYS A 118 -2.21 9.81 24.57
CA LYS A 118 -0.96 10.05 25.30
C LYS A 118 0.23 10.25 24.37
N GLY A 119 0.27 9.56 23.23
CA GLY A 119 1.38 9.67 22.28
C GLY A 119 1.31 10.94 21.44
N PHE A 120 0.12 11.32 20.98
CA PHE A 120 -0.08 12.45 20.08
C PHE A 120 -0.89 13.61 20.69
N GLY A 121 -1.38 13.48 21.92
CA GLY A 121 -2.11 14.53 22.61
C GLY A 121 -3.48 14.86 22.00
N LEU A 122 -4.10 13.91 21.29
CA LEU A 122 -5.44 14.12 20.73
C LEU A 122 -6.50 14.04 21.83
N GLU A 123 -7.47 14.96 21.77
CA GLU A 123 -8.58 15.02 22.71
C GLU A 123 -9.92 15.27 21.99
N GLY A 124 -11.03 15.03 22.71
CA GLY A 124 -12.37 15.33 22.26
C GLY A 124 -12.74 14.67 20.92
N ARG A 125 -13.35 15.45 20.02
CA ARG A 125 -13.84 14.93 18.73
C ARG A 125 -12.72 14.44 17.82
N ALA A 126 -11.54 15.10 17.85
CA ALA A 126 -10.42 14.66 17.03
C ALA A 126 -9.90 13.28 17.45
N LEU A 127 -9.87 12.98 18.74
CA LEU A 127 -9.53 11.65 19.26
C LEU A 127 -10.57 10.61 18.81
N THR A 128 -11.85 10.92 18.90
CA THR A 128 -12.91 9.99 18.50
C THR A 128 -12.81 9.63 17.02
N GLU A 129 -12.69 10.63 16.13
CA GLU A 129 -12.57 10.43 14.69
C GLU A 129 -11.28 9.64 14.32
N ALA A 130 -10.16 10.01 14.95
CA ALA A 130 -8.90 9.31 14.78
C ALA A 130 -8.96 7.86 15.25
N SER A 131 -9.62 7.58 16.37
CA SER A 131 -9.77 6.22 16.92
C SER A 131 -10.62 5.34 16.02
N ILE A 132 -11.75 5.85 15.52
CA ILE A 132 -12.61 5.14 14.58
C ILE A 132 -11.80 4.76 13.32
N TYR A 133 -11.06 5.74 12.78
CA TYR A 133 -10.26 5.53 11.59
C TYR A 133 -9.12 4.54 11.84
N LEU A 134 -8.32 4.72 12.90
CA LEU A 134 -7.14 3.90 13.18
C LEU A 134 -7.50 2.43 13.41
N LYS A 135 -8.59 2.14 14.13
CA LYS A 135 -9.03 0.77 14.39
C LYS A 135 -9.25 -0.04 13.09
N ILE A 136 -9.79 0.59 12.07
CA ILE A 136 -9.97 -0.05 10.75
C ILE A 136 -8.69 0.06 9.93
N TYR A 137 -8.07 1.26 9.88
CA TYR A 137 -6.91 1.50 9.03
C TYR A 137 -5.66 0.72 9.46
N SER A 138 -5.58 0.28 10.72
CA SER A 138 -4.49 -0.60 11.17
C SER A 138 -4.36 -1.90 10.35
N PHE A 139 -5.46 -2.41 9.81
CA PHE A 139 -5.45 -3.57 8.90
C PHE A 139 -4.80 -3.28 7.55
N SER A 140 -4.55 -2.01 7.21
CA SER A 140 -3.77 -1.65 6.03
C SER A 140 -2.29 -2.07 6.15
N ILE A 141 -1.76 -2.21 7.37
CA ILE A 141 -0.33 -2.54 7.60
C ILE A 141 0.03 -3.88 6.95
N PRO A 142 -0.59 -5.03 7.31
CA PRO A 142 -0.27 -6.29 6.68
C PRO A 142 -0.56 -6.28 5.17
N LEU A 143 -1.63 -5.64 4.72
CA LEU A 143 -1.96 -5.54 3.30
C LEU A 143 -0.88 -4.80 2.51
N ASN A 144 -0.41 -3.65 3.00
CA ASN A 144 0.65 -2.90 2.34
C ASN A 144 1.96 -3.66 2.27
N LEU A 145 2.35 -4.37 3.35
CA LEU A 145 3.56 -5.19 3.35
C LEU A 145 3.47 -6.30 2.30
N LEU A 146 2.33 -6.98 2.20
CA LEU A 146 2.09 -7.98 1.17
C LEU A 146 2.14 -7.37 -0.24
N ILE A 147 1.48 -6.23 -0.45
CA ILE A 147 1.50 -5.49 -1.72
C ILE A 147 2.93 -5.13 -2.11
N PHE A 148 3.78 -4.68 -1.18
CA PHE A 148 5.17 -4.34 -1.44
C PHE A 148 5.98 -5.55 -1.93
N ILE A 149 5.82 -6.72 -1.32
CA ILE A 149 6.49 -7.94 -1.76
C ILE A 149 6.01 -8.39 -3.14
N HIS A 150 4.69 -8.42 -3.38
CA HIS A 150 4.13 -8.76 -4.69
C HIS A 150 4.58 -7.77 -5.79
N SER A 151 4.58 -6.46 -5.48
CA SER A 151 5.08 -5.44 -6.41
C SER A 151 6.56 -5.65 -6.76
N SER A 152 7.36 -6.14 -5.81
CA SER A 152 8.77 -6.44 -6.04
C SER A 152 8.94 -7.62 -7.00
N VAL A 153 8.10 -8.66 -6.93
CA VAL A 153 8.10 -9.74 -7.93
C VAL A 153 7.85 -9.15 -9.32
N ILE A 154 6.81 -8.33 -9.47
CA ILE A 154 6.47 -7.71 -10.76
C ILE A 154 7.64 -6.87 -11.30
N LYS A 155 8.38 -6.17 -10.42
CA LYS A 155 9.59 -5.40 -10.78
C LYS A 155 10.74 -6.30 -11.21
N ILE A 156 11.02 -7.39 -10.48
CA ILE A 156 12.08 -8.36 -10.80
C ILE A 156 11.89 -8.90 -12.23
N TYR A 157 10.66 -9.20 -12.60
CA TYR A 157 10.32 -9.70 -13.95
C TYR A 157 10.08 -8.58 -14.98
N LYS A 158 10.44 -7.33 -14.67
CA LYS A 158 10.38 -6.17 -15.57
C LYS A 158 8.99 -5.86 -16.12
N LYS A 159 7.95 -6.15 -15.35
CA LYS A 159 6.53 -5.92 -15.72
C LYS A 159 5.94 -4.67 -15.07
N THR A 160 6.77 -3.63 -14.84
CA THR A 160 6.40 -2.41 -14.09
C THR A 160 5.22 -1.64 -14.69
N GLN A 161 4.96 -1.77 -15.99
CA GLN A 161 3.80 -1.19 -16.65
C GLN A 161 2.46 -1.64 -16.01
N TYR A 162 2.41 -2.88 -15.53
CA TYR A 162 1.21 -3.37 -14.84
C TYR A 162 1.00 -2.68 -13.49
N LEU A 163 2.06 -2.30 -12.78
CA LEU A 163 1.96 -1.57 -11.51
C LEU A 163 1.29 -0.22 -11.73
N PHE A 164 1.65 0.49 -12.81
CA PHE A 164 1.05 1.78 -13.16
C PHE A 164 -0.44 1.65 -13.48
N VAL A 165 -0.80 0.70 -14.38
CA VAL A 165 -2.20 0.49 -14.77
C VAL A 165 -3.04 0.07 -13.57
N CYS A 166 -2.54 -0.86 -12.75
CA CYS A 166 -3.23 -1.30 -11.53
C CYS A 166 -3.40 -0.15 -10.53
N GLY A 167 -2.37 0.69 -10.37
CA GLY A 167 -2.44 1.86 -9.51
C GLY A 167 -3.59 2.80 -9.91
N ILE A 168 -3.75 3.08 -11.20
CA ILE A 168 -4.87 3.91 -11.69
C ILE A 168 -6.22 3.25 -11.37
N ILE A 169 -6.37 1.95 -11.66
CA ILE A 169 -7.63 1.22 -11.43
C ILE A 169 -7.99 1.22 -9.94
N VAL A 170 -7.03 0.87 -9.09
CA VAL A 170 -7.25 0.78 -7.65
C VAL A 170 -7.57 2.13 -7.03
N ASN A 171 -6.87 3.19 -7.46
CA ASN A 171 -7.14 4.54 -7.01
C ASN A 171 -8.54 5.02 -7.47
N ALA A 172 -8.95 4.71 -8.70
CA ALA A 172 -10.31 5.01 -9.16
C ALA A 172 -11.38 4.29 -8.33
N ILE A 173 -11.14 3.01 -7.99
CA ILE A 173 -12.02 2.23 -7.11
C ILE A 173 -12.08 2.89 -5.72
N ASN A 174 -10.94 3.29 -5.15
CA ASN A 174 -10.89 3.94 -3.84
C ASN A 174 -11.71 5.24 -3.82
N ILE A 175 -11.54 6.14 -4.81
CA ILE A 175 -12.32 7.39 -4.91
C ILE A 175 -13.82 7.09 -4.96
N VAL A 176 -14.24 6.11 -5.76
CA VAL A 176 -15.67 5.74 -5.86
C VAL A 176 -16.18 5.20 -4.54
N LEU A 177 -15.40 4.34 -3.87
CA LEU A 177 -15.77 3.78 -2.56
C LEU A 177 -15.84 4.88 -1.50
N ASP A 178 -14.88 5.79 -1.46
CA ASP A 178 -14.90 6.91 -0.52
C ASP A 178 -16.08 7.83 -0.77
N TYR A 179 -16.37 8.18 -2.03
CA TYR A 179 -17.56 8.98 -2.36
C TYR A 179 -18.85 8.31 -1.90
N VAL A 180 -18.97 7.00 -2.07
CA VAL A 180 -20.18 6.23 -1.71
C VAL A 180 -20.29 6.06 -0.19
N LEU A 181 -19.20 5.65 0.47
CA LEU A 181 -19.23 5.26 1.89
C LEU A 181 -19.13 6.47 2.82
N VAL A 182 -18.33 7.47 2.47
CA VAL A 182 -18.18 8.69 3.29
C VAL A 182 -19.48 9.49 3.29
N PHE A 183 -20.05 9.72 2.11
CA PHE A 183 -21.21 10.59 1.94
C PHE A 183 -22.57 9.85 1.90
N GLY A 184 -22.59 8.54 2.09
CA GLY A 184 -23.82 7.77 2.09
C GLY A 184 -24.60 7.85 0.77
N LYS A 185 -23.92 7.69 -0.37
CA LYS A 185 -24.57 7.77 -1.67
C LYS A 185 -25.14 6.40 -2.10
N PHE A 186 -26.04 6.48 -3.08
CA PHE A 186 -26.82 5.34 -3.57
C PHE A 186 -27.62 4.69 -2.44
N PHE A 187 -27.41 3.55 -1.96
CA PHE A 187 -28.18 2.87 -0.90
C PHE A 187 -27.37 2.65 0.38
N PHE A 188 -26.17 3.24 0.46
CA PHE A 188 -25.30 3.10 1.62
C PHE A 188 -25.55 4.19 2.65
N PRO A 189 -25.44 3.88 3.96
CA PRO A 189 -25.49 4.88 5.01
C PRO A 189 -24.25 5.78 4.96
N GLU A 190 -24.36 7.01 5.45
CA GLU A 190 -23.25 7.92 5.63
C GLU A 190 -22.37 7.41 6.78
N LEU A 191 -21.15 6.94 6.45
CA LEU A 191 -20.23 6.34 7.39
C LEU A 191 -19.10 7.31 7.81
N GLY A 192 -18.97 8.46 7.16
CA GLY A 192 -17.95 9.44 7.49
C GLY A 192 -16.53 8.86 7.47
N THR A 193 -15.76 9.08 8.54
CA THR A 193 -14.38 8.60 8.68
C THR A 193 -14.25 7.08 8.66
N LEU A 194 -15.23 6.37 9.17
CA LEU A 194 -15.29 4.90 9.05
C LEU A 194 -15.38 4.47 7.58
N GLY A 195 -16.20 5.19 6.78
CA GLY A 195 -16.34 4.95 5.34
C GLY A 195 -15.04 5.10 4.59
N ALA A 196 -14.26 6.15 4.87
CA ALA A 196 -12.95 6.37 4.28
C ALA A 196 -11.95 5.25 4.64
N ALA A 197 -11.94 4.81 5.89
CA ALA A 197 -11.07 3.69 6.30
C ALA A 197 -11.44 2.39 5.59
N LEU A 198 -12.73 2.07 5.48
CA LEU A 198 -13.24 0.89 4.79
C LEU A 198 -12.95 0.94 3.28
N GLY A 199 -13.18 2.09 2.65
CA GLY A 199 -12.88 2.31 1.23
C GLY A 199 -11.42 2.00 0.91
N THR A 200 -10.50 2.53 1.72
CA THR A 200 -9.06 2.26 1.59
C THR A 200 -8.73 0.78 1.78
N ILE A 201 -9.27 0.11 2.80
CA ILE A 201 -9.01 -1.32 3.04
C ILE A 201 -9.50 -2.18 1.86
N ILE A 202 -10.71 -1.92 1.37
CA ILE A 202 -11.25 -2.63 0.20
C ILE A 202 -10.37 -2.41 -1.03
N ALA A 203 -9.96 -1.17 -1.29
CA ALA A 203 -9.07 -0.85 -2.39
C ALA A 203 -7.72 -1.58 -2.29
N LEU A 204 -7.11 -1.68 -1.09
CA LEU A 204 -5.87 -2.43 -0.85
C LEU A 204 -6.05 -3.94 -1.09
N ILE A 205 -7.18 -4.51 -0.67
CA ILE A 205 -7.51 -5.92 -0.94
C ILE A 205 -7.60 -6.16 -2.45
N VAL A 206 -8.32 -5.29 -3.17
CA VAL A 206 -8.42 -5.37 -4.64
C VAL A 206 -7.04 -5.26 -5.29
N ASN A 207 -6.20 -4.33 -4.82
CA ASN A 207 -4.82 -4.19 -5.31
C ASN A 207 -4.01 -5.47 -5.16
N LEU A 208 -4.05 -6.06 -3.95
CA LEU A 208 -3.35 -7.32 -3.67
C LEU A 208 -3.83 -8.45 -4.58
N LEU A 209 -5.15 -8.60 -4.75
CA LEU A 209 -5.74 -9.61 -5.62
C LEU A 209 -5.31 -9.43 -7.09
N ILE A 210 -5.31 -8.18 -7.59
CA ILE A 210 -4.83 -7.89 -8.95
C ILE A 210 -3.36 -8.28 -9.09
N TYR A 211 -2.49 -7.96 -8.11
CA TYR A 211 -1.08 -8.34 -8.17
C TYR A 211 -0.87 -9.84 -8.14
N ILE A 212 -1.62 -10.58 -7.33
CA ILE A 212 -1.61 -12.05 -7.30
C ILE A 212 -2.00 -12.61 -8.68
N CYS A 213 -3.07 -12.09 -9.29
CA CYS A 213 -3.51 -12.50 -10.64
C CYS A 213 -2.44 -12.23 -11.71
N ILE A 214 -1.77 -11.06 -11.65
CA ILE A 214 -0.70 -10.71 -12.59
C ILE A 214 0.48 -11.66 -12.43
N ILE A 215 0.92 -11.95 -11.22
CA ILE A 215 2.03 -12.85 -10.94
C ILE A 215 1.70 -14.23 -11.46
N HIS A 216 0.51 -14.75 -11.18
CA HIS A 216 0.10 -16.08 -11.63
C HIS A 216 0.00 -16.17 -13.15
N LYS A 217 -0.55 -15.16 -13.82
CA LYS A 217 -0.77 -15.18 -15.27
C LYS A 217 0.49 -14.92 -16.10
N PHE A 218 1.35 -14.00 -15.66
CA PHE A 218 2.45 -13.47 -16.49
C PHE A 218 3.84 -13.85 -16.00
N VAL A 219 3.97 -14.35 -14.77
CA VAL A 219 5.26 -14.68 -14.18
C VAL A 219 5.46 -16.21 -14.06
N HIS A 220 4.37 -17.00 -14.24
CA HIS A 220 4.38 -18.47 -14.09
C HIS A 220 5.05 -18.91 -12.78
N PHE A 221 4.79 -18.16 -11.72
CA PHE A 221 5.43 -18.34 -10.44
C PHE A 221 4.70 -19.44 -9.66
N SER A 222 5.40 -20.53 -9.37
CA SER A 222 4.85 -21.62 -8.55
C SER A 222 5.13 -21.30 -7.08
N PHE A 223 4.09 -21.19 -6.28
CA PHE A 223 4.25 -21.11 -4.82
C PHE A 223 4.74 -22.46 -4.32
N HIS A 224 5.94 -22.53 -3.77
CA HIS A 224 6.41 -23.66 -2.97
C HIS A 224 6.35 -23.23 -1.50
N ILE A 225 5.33 -23.72 -0.80
CA ILE A 225 5.22 -23.64 0.66
C ILE A 225 5.97 -24.80 1.27
#